data_49372d02da2c33529a769fd5305f0993
#
_entry.id   49372d02da2c33529a769fd5305f0993
#
_cell.length_a   1.000
_cell.length_b   1.000
_cell.length_c   1.000
_cell.angle_alpha   90.00
_cell.angle_beta   90.00
_cell.angle_gamma   90.00
#
_symmetry.space_group_name_H-M   'P 1'
#
loop_
_entity.id
_entity.type
_entity.pdbx_description
1 polymer ?
#
loop_
_entity_poly.entity_id
_entity_poly.type
_entity_poly.pdbx_seq_one_letter_code
_entity_poly.pdbx_strand_id
1 'polypeptide(L)'
;MINLDKIQSMWQEDCKIDIDNMHEESIKVPQLHSKYHEILNNLILLRTKAQKIQKSVRHERYEYYSGKADPEVYEKEPFPKKVRDKDALIRYMDADERLSEANLKVEYYNVMINYLESILKQISNRTYQIKNS
;
A
#
# COMPACT_ATOMS: atom_id res chain seq x y z
N MET A 1 -14.25 2.60 -3.90
CA MET A 1 -12.91 2.07 -3.64
C MET A 1 -12.26 2.83 -2.48
N ILE A 2 -11.67 2.12 -1.54
CA ILE A 2 -11.01 2.74 -0.39
C ILE A 2 -9.74 3.46 -0.84
N ASN A 3 -9.55 4.68 -0.35
CA ASN A 3 -8.34 5.45 -0.55
C ASN A 3 -7.94 6.12 0.78
N LEU A 4 -6.76 6.69 0.81
CA LEU A 4 -6.22 7.30 2.04
C LEU A 4 -7.13 8.41 2.57
N ASP A 5 -7.68 9.26 1.70
CA ASP A 5 -8.56 10.35 2.10
C ASP A 5 -9.83 9.84 2.81
N LYS A 6 -10.41 8.77 2.32
CA LYS A 6 -11.57 8.13 2.95
C LYS A 6 -11.24 7.58 4.32
N ILE A 7 -10.11 6.90 4.46
CA ILE A 7 -9.67 6.35 5.74
C ILE A 7 -9.45 7.48 6.74
N GLN A 8 -8.78 8.55 6.32
CA GLN A 8 -8.54 9.72 7.17
C GLN A 8 -9.84 10.38 7.62
N SER A 9 -10.79 10.55 6.69
CA SER A 9 -12.10 11.15 7.00
C SER A 9 -12.90 10.29 7.97
N MET A 10 -12.89 8.97 7.78
CA MET A 10 -13.57 8.04 8.68
C MET A 10 -12.97 8.13 10.09
N TRP A 11 -11.65 8.15 10.20
CA TRP A 11 -10.97 8.19 11.48
C TRP A 11 -11.18 9.53 12.20
N GLN A 12 -11.23 10.64 11.45
CA GLN A 12 -11.55 11.95 12.05
C GLN A 12 -12.87 11.94 12.78
N GLU A 13 -13.87 11.23 12.27
CA GLU A 13 -15.14 11.06 12.95
C GLU A 13 -15.08 10.04 14.07
N ASP A 14 -14.50 8.88 13.78
CA ASP A 14 -14.47 7.75 14.69
C ASP A 14 -13.53 7.95 15.89
N CYS A 15 -12.55 8.84 15.78
CA CYS A 15 -11.62 9.10 16.88
C CYS A 15 -12.20 9.99 17.98
N LYS A 16 -13.36 10.61 17.74
CA LYS A 16 -14.00 11.47 18.73
C LYS A 16 -14.50 10.64 19.92
N ILE A 17 -14.24 11.14 21.13
CA ILE A 17 -14.65 10.49 22.37
C ILE A 17 -15.63 11.42 23.10
N ASP A 18 -16.78 10.87 23.51
CA ASP A 18 -17.73 11.56 24.35
C ASP A 18 -17.37 11.27 25.83
N ILE A 19 -16.74 12.24 26.48
CA ILE A 19 -16.28 12.11 27.87
C ILE A 19 -17.44 11.85 28.82
N ASP A 20 -18.64 12.34 28.50
CA ASP A 20 -19.82 12.20 29.36
C ASP A 20 -20.48 10.82 29.25
N ASN A 21 -20.12 10.01 28.24
CA ASN A 21 -20.69 8.68 28.00
C ASN A 21 -19.61 7.62 27.87
N MET A 22 -18.72 7.51 28.86
CA MET A 22 -17.59 6.58 28.82
C MET A 22 -18.00 5.13 28.72
N HIS A 23 -19.16 4.77 29.28
CA HIS A 23 -19.67 3.41 29.17
C HIS A 23 -20.00 3.07 27.72
N GLU A 24 -20.68 3.95 26.99
CA GLU A 24 -21.00 3.78 25.57
C GLU A 24 -19.71 3.77 24.73
N GLU A 25 -18.75 4.61 25.07
CA GLU A 25 -17.46 4.66 24.40
C GLU A 25 -16.71 3.33 24.53
N SER A 26 -16.76 2.70 25.72
CA SER A 26 -16.11 1.40 25.93
C SER A 26 -16.74 0.30 25.08
N ILE A 27 -18.05 0.35 24.83
CA ILE A 27 -18.76 -0.62 23.97
C ILE A 27 -18.35 -0.45 22.50
N LYS A 28 -18.07 0.78 22.06
CA LYS A 28 -17.67 1.06 20.69
C LYS A 28 -16.29 0.53 20.32
N VAL A 29 -15.40 0.36 21.31
CA VAL A 29 -14.00 0.00 21.05
C VAL A 29 -13.86 -1.30 20.26
N PRO A 30 -14.51 -2.42 20.62
CA PRO A 30 -14.40 -3.64 19.79
C PRO A 30 -14.94 -3.46 18.38
N GLN A 31 -15.99 -2.67 18.20
CA GLN A 31 -16.59 -2.42 16.90
C GLN A 31 -15.63 -1.61 16.02
N LEU A 32 -15.00 -0.58 16.58
CA LEU A 32 -14.00 0.22 15.85
C LEU A 32 -12.79 -0.63 15.50
N HIS A 33 -12.30 -1.44 16.41
CA HIS A 33 -11.18 -2.33 16.16
C HIS A 33 -11.49 -3.28 14.99
N SER A 34 -12.66 -3.91 15.02
CA SER A 34 -13.10 -4.83 13.97
C SER A 34 -13.21 -4.12 12.61
N LYS A 35 -13.78 -2.93 12.58
CA LYS A 35 -13.94 -2.12 11.36
C LYS A 35 -12.59 -1.83 10.71
N TYR A 36 -11.65 -1.29 11.45
CA TYR A 36 -10.35 -0.90 10.91
C TYR A 36 -9.44 -2.09 10.64
N HIS A 37 -9.57 -3.15 11.43
CA HIS A 37 -8.83 -4.38 11.20
C HIS A 37 -9.26 -5.06 9.89
N GLU A 38 -10.54 -5.03 9.57
CA GLU A 38 -11.06 -5.56 8.30
C GLU A 38 -10.50 -4.77 7.11
N ILE A 39 -10.49 -3.46 7.20
CA ILE A 39 -9.91 -2.60 6.16
C ILE A 39 -8.41 -2.91 6.00
N LEU A 40 -7.69 -3.04 7.10
CA LEU A 40 -6.27 -3.38 7.08
C LEU A 40 -6.01 -4.71 6.36
N ASN A 41 -6.77 -5.73 6.69
CA ASN A 41 -6.61 -7.04 6.06
C ASN A 41 -6.86 -6.99 4.56
N ASN A 42 -7.90 -6.25 4.13
CA ASN A 42 -8.20 -6.07 2.71
C ASN A 42 -7.06 -5.35 1.98
N LEU A 43 -6.46 -4.34 2.61
CA LEU A 43 -5.35 -3.60 2.02
C LEU A 43 -4.07 -4.44 1.95
N ILE A 44 -3.83 -5.31 2.93
CA ILE A 44 -2.70 -6.24 2.89
C ILE A 44 -2.85 -7.20 1.69
N LEU A 45 -4.06 -7.71 1.45
CA LEU A 45 -4.32 -8.57 0.29
C LEU A 45 -4.12 -7.81 -1.03
N LEU A 46 -4.58 -6.57 -1.11
CA LEU A 46 -4.39 -5.73 -2.29
C LEU A 46 -2.91 -5.41 -2.52
N ARG A 47 -2.16 -5.15 -1.44
CA ARG A 47 -0.71 -4.95 -1.51
C ARG A 47 -0.02 -6.20 -2.06
N THR A 48 -0.40 -7.36 -1.60
CA THR A 48 0.16 -8.63 -2.08
C THR A 48 -0.03 -8.78 -3.57
N LYS A 49 -1.23 -8.46 -4.08
CA LYS A 49 -1.51 -8.47 -5.53
C LYS A 49 -0.65 -7.44 -6.27
N ALA A 50 -0.53 -6.24 -5.72
CA ALA A 50 0.29 -5.18 -6.32
C ALA A 50 1.77 -5.57 -6.34
N GLN A 51 2.28 -6.24 -5.30
CA GLN A 51 3.65 -6.74 -5.24
C GLN A 51 3.90 -7.82 -6.29
N LYS A 52 2.91 -8.67 -6.55
CA LYS A 52 3.01 -9.69 -7.60
C LYS A 52 3.11 -9.03 -8.99
N ILE A 53 2.29 -8.03 -9.24
CA ILE A 53 2.35 -7.26 -10.49
C ILE A 53 3.68 -6.54 -10.60
N GLN A 54 4.17 -5.95 -9.53
CA GLN A 54 5.47 -5.27 -9.47
C GLN A 54 6.61 -6.20 -9.89
N LYS A 55 6.60 -7.43 -9.39
CA LYS A 55 7.62 -8.43 -9.75
C LYS A 55 7.56 -8.79 -11.23
N SER A 56 6.34 -8.97 -11.77
CA SER A 56 6.13 -9.25 -13.19
C SER A 56 6.64 -8.09 -14.06
N VAL A 57 6.28 -6.86 -13.71
CA VAL A 57 6.71 -5.67 -14.46
C VAL A 57 8.23 -5.53 -14.41
N ARG A 58 8.83 -5.75 -13.24
CA ARG A 58 10.30 -5.69 -13.09
C ARG A 58 10.98 -6.69 -14.00
N HIS A 59 10.48 -7.93 -14.05
CA HIS A 59 11.02 -8.97 -14.91
C HIS A 59 10.88 -8.60 -16.40
N GLU A 60 9.70 -8.15 -16.82
CA GLU A 60 9.45 -7.73 -18.20
C GLU A 60 10.36 -6.59 -18.63
N ARG A 61 10.55 -5.59 -17.78
CA ARG A 61 11.40 -4.45 -18.10
C ARG A 61 12.88 -4.83 -18.10
N TYR A 62 13.28 -5.74 -17.19
CA TYR A 62 14.63 -6.29 -17.21
C TYR A 62 14.93 -7.00 -18.54
N GLU A 63 14.04 -7.89 -18.95
CA GLU A 63 14.19 -8.62 -20.23
C GLU A 63 14.21 -7.65 -21.40
N TYR A 64 13.37 -6.64 -21.38
CA TYR A 64 13.30 -5.63 -22.43
C TYR A 64 14.64 -4.88 -22.58
N TYR A 65 15.17 -4.32 -21.53
CA TYR A 65 16.41 -3.54 -21.58
C TYR A 65 17.64 -4.40 -21.88
N SER A 66 17.62 -5.65 -21.45
CA SER A 66 18.74 -6.57 -21.71
C SER A 66 18.68 -7.24 -23.07
N GLY A 67 17.67 -6.94 -23.89
CA GLY A 67 17.53 -7.48 -25.23
C GLY A 67 17.02 -8.90 -25.31
N LYS A 68 16.42 -9.40 -24.23
CA LYS A 68 15.94 -10.79 -24.12
C LYS A 68 14.43 -10.94 -24.27
N ALA A 69 13.70 -9.84 -24.47
CA ALA A 69 12.26 -9.89 -24.67
C ALA A 69 11.93 -10.48 -26.05
N ASP A 70 10.67 -10.92 -26.23
CA ASP A 70 10.20 -11.45 -27.48
C ASP A 70 10.29 -10.40 -28.59
N PRO A 71 10.55 -10.80 -29.87
CA PRO A 71 10.66 -9.85 -30.97
C PRO A 71 9.45 -8.95 -31.14
N GLU A 72 8.25 -9.43 -30.82
CA GLU A 72 7.01 -8.67 -30.91
C GLU A 72 7.02 -7.43 -30.00
N VAL A 73 7.69 -7.52 -28.84
CA VAL A 73 7.81 -6.41 -27.90
C VAL A 73 8.59 -5.26 -28.55
N TYR A 74 9.68 -5.57 -29.26
CA TYR A 74 10.51 -4.56 -29.90
C TYR A 74 9.86 -3.98 -31.15
N GLU A 75 8.93 -4.69 -31.78
CA GLU A 75 8.14 -4.15 -32.88
C GLU A 75 7.23 -3.03 -32.40
N LYS A 76 6.62 -3.20 -31.22
CA LYS A 76 5.71 -2.22 -30.63
C LYS A 76 6.44 -1.08 -29.91
N GLU A 77 7.55 -1.41 -29.27
CA GLU A 77 8.34 -0.47 -28.48
C GLU A 77 9.82 -0.68 -28.80
N PRO A 78 10.34 -0.01 -29.87
CA PRO A 78 11.73 -0.20 -30.27
C PRO A 78 12.73 0.27 -29.22
N PHE A 79 13.76 -0.54 -29.00
CA PHE A 79 14.88 -0.19 -28.13
C PHE A 79 16.16 -0.62 -28.81
N PRO A 80 16.91 0.32 -29.43
CA PRO A 80 18.05 -0.02 -30.29
C PRO A 80 19.30 -0.48 -29.55
N LYS A 81 19.28 -0.47 -28.22
CA LYS A 81 20.43 -0.85 -27.41
C LYS A 81 20.19 -2.17 -26.69
N LYS A 82 21.28 -2.89 -26.39
CA LYS A 82 21.26 -4.01 -25.45
C LYS A 82 22.13 -3.60 -24.27
N VAL A 83 21.54 -3.45 -23.11
CA VAL A 83 22.28 -3.02 -21.92
C VAL A 83 22.82 -4.27 -21.22
N ARG A 84 24.15 -4.41 -21.20
CA ARG A 84 24.83 -5.54 -20.54
C ARG A 84 25.48 -5.14 -19.24
N ASP A 85 25.82 -3.85 -19.10
CA ASP A 85 26.40 -3.33 -17.88
C ASP A 85 25.33 -3.22 -16.79
N LYS A 86 25.61 -3.79 -15.63
CA LYS A 86 24.67 -3.86 -14.51
C LYS A 86 24.25 -2.47 -14.02
N ASP A 87 25.18 -1.54 -13.92
CA ASP A 87 24.90 -0.20 -13.44
C ASP A 87 24.02 0.58 -14.42
N ALA A 88 24.29 0.45 -15.73
CA ALA A 88 23.48 1.05 -16.77
C ALA A 88 22.06 0.46 -16.77
N LEU A 89 21.93 -0.85 -16.59
CA LEU A 89 20.64 -1.54 -16.53
C LEU A 89 19.80 -1.01 -15.36
N ILE A 90 20.41 -0.86 -14.19
CA ILE A 90 19.74 -0.30 -13.02
C ILE A 90 19.21 1.10 -13.31
N ARG A 91 20.00 1.95 -13.97
CA ARG A 91 19.58 3.32 -14.33
C ARG A 91 18.37 3.32 -15.27
N TYR A 92 18.36 2.45 -16.28
CA TYR A 92 17.23 2.33 -17.19
C TYR A 92 15.98 1.83 -16.47
N MET A 93 16.12 0.86 -15.58
CA MET A 93 15.01 0.33 -14.80
C MET A 93 14.47 1.37 -13.82
N ASP A 94 15.33 2.13 -13.16
CA ASP A 94 14.92 3.18 -12.22
C ASP A 94 14.15 4.30 -12.92
N ALA A 95 14.47 4.56 -14.17
CA ALA A 95 13.79 5.57 -14.98
C ALA A 95 12.55 5.05 -15.72
N ASP A 96 12.29 3.75 -15.65
CA ASP A 96 11.18 3.13 -16.37
C ASP A 96 9.85 3.53 -15.76
N GLU A 97 8.94 4.07 -16.58
CA GLU A 97 7.64 4.55 -16.10
C GLU A 97 6.72 3.43 -15.60
N ARG A 98 6.71 2.29 -16.29
CA ARG A 98 5.86 1.16 -15.91
C ARG A 98 6.28 0.58 -14.56
N LEU A 99 7.58 0.42 -14.38
CA LEU A 99 8.12 -0.06 -13.09
C LEU A 99 7.89 0.98 -11.99
N SER A 100 8.08 2.26 -12.29
CA SER A 100 7.84 3.34 -11.32
C SER A 100 6.38 3.38 -10.87
N GLU A 101 5.43 3.21 -11.80
CA GLU A 101 4.01 3.15 -11.46
C GLU A 101 3.68 1.95 -10.57
N ALA A 102 4.25 0.79 -10.88
CA ALA A 102 4.06 -0.42 -10.08
C ALA A 102 4.64 -0.23 -8.67
N ASN A 103 5.80 0.40 -8.56
CA ASN A 103 6.43 0.70 -7.27
C ASN A 103 5.59 1.69 -6.46
N LEU A 104 5.07 2.74 -7.10
CA LEU A 104 4.23 3.75 -6.44
C LEU A 104 2.94 3.14 -5.90
N LYS A 105 2.35 2.20 -6.63
CA LYS A 105 1.13 1.54 -6.18
C LYS A 105 1.38 0.73 -4.92
N VAL A 106 2.47 -0.02 -4.86
CA VAL A 106 2.86 -0.77 -3.65
C VAL A 106 3.10 0.19 -2.49
N GLU A 107 3.82 1.28 -2.75
CA GLU A 107 4.12 2.29 -1.72
C GLU A 107 2.85 2.94 -1.18
N TYR A 108 1.88 3.22 -2.05
CA TYR A 108 0.60 3.78 -1.65
C TYR A 108 -0.14 2.83 -0.67
N TYR A 109 -0.15 1.53 -0.97
CA TYR A 109 -0.72 0.56 -0.05
C TYR A 109 0.05 0.52 1.28
N ASN A 110 1.38 0.63 1.24
CA ASN A 110 2.19 0.68 2.47
C ASN A 110 1.81 1.87 3.33
N VAL A 111 1.60 3.04 2.74
CA VAL A 111 1.20 4.26 3.47
C VAL A 111 -0.14 4.05 4.16
N MET A 112 -1.13 3.50 3.45
CA MET A 112 -2.46 3.23 4.02
C MET A 112 -2.40 2.19 5.13
N ILE A 113 -1.63 1.13 4.95
CA ILE A 113 -1.46 0.06 5.93
C ILE A 113 -0.82 0.62 7.21
N ASN A 114 0.24 1.41 7.07
CA ASN A 114 0.90 2.04 8.22
C ASN A 114 -0.05 2.96 8.98
N TYR A 115 -0.88 3.71 8.26
CA TYR A 115 -1.89 4.58 8.86
C TYR A 115 -2.91 3.76 9.66
N LEU A 116 -3.41 2.66 9.09
CA LEU A 116 -4.36 1.78 9.75
C LEU A 116 -3.77 1.09 10.99
N GLU A 117 -2.52 0.67 10.91
CA GLU A 117 -1.84 0.10 12.07
C GLU A 117 -1.74 1.12 13.21
N SER A 118 -1.49 2.39 12.86
CA SER A 118 -1.47 3.50 13.80
C SER A 118 -2.84 3.73 14.45
N ILE A 119 -3.92 3.66 13.65
CA ILE A 119 -5.30 3.74 14.16
C ILE A 119 -5.59 2.62 15.14
N LEU A 120 -5.25 1.39 14.77
CA LEU A 120 -5.49 0.22 15.63
C LEU A 120 -4.73 0.32 16.95
N LYS A 121 -3.52 0.85 16.91
CA LYS A 121 -2.74 1.10 18.13
C LYS A 121 -3.42 2.14 19.01
N GLN A 122 -3.95 3.21 18.44
CA GLN A 122 -4.68 4.23 19.20
C GLN A 122 -5.97 3.65 19.82
N ILE A 123 -6.68 2.79 19.09
CA ILE A 123 -7.88 2.12 19.61
C ILE A 123 -7.51 1.22 20.79
N SER A 124 -6.43 0.46 20.69
CA SER A 124 -5.93 -0.40 21.77
C SER A 124 -5.55 0.42 23.01
N ASN A 125 -4.87 1.56 22.79
CA ASN A 125 -4.51 2.48 23.88
C ASN A 125 -5.75 3.09 24.52
N ARG A 126 -6.79 3.37 23.74
CA ARG A 126 -8.07 3.87 24.25
C ARG A 126 -8.71 2.89 25.23
N THR A 127 -8.70 1.60 24.89
CA THR A 127 -9.18 0.55 25.79
C THR A 127 -8.46 0.60 27.13
N TYR A 128 -7.14 0.73 27.10
CA TYR A 128 -6.32 0.84 28.31
C TYR A 128 -6.68 2.09 29.12
N GLN A 129 -6.82 3.24 28.45
CA GLN A 129 -7.16 4.51 29.10
C GLN A 129 -8.54 4.46 29.76
N ILE A 130 -9.55 3.91 29.09
CA ILE A 130 -10.90 3.78 29.63
C ILE A 130 -10.88 2.85 30.85
N LYS A 131 -10.15 1.74 30.77
CA LYS A 131 -10.08 0.74 31.84
C LYS A 131 -9.41 1.28 33.11
N ASN A 132 -8.47 2.22 32.98
CA ASN A 132 -7.70 2.78 34.07
C ASN A 132 -8.20 4.14 34.55
N SER A 133 -9.28 4.65 33.99
CA SER A 133 -9.92 5.87 34.47
C SER A 133 -11.00 5.53 35.48
#